data_bbac89b7c2d9c1d064162530962e2103
#
_entry.id   bbac89b7c2d9c1d064162530962e2103
#
_cell.length_a   1.000
_cell.length_b   1.000
_cell.length_c   1.000
_cell.angle_alpha   90.00
_cell.angle_beta   90.00
_cell.angle_gamma   90.00
#
_symmetry.space_group_name_H-M   'P 1'
#
loop_
_entity.id
_entity.type
_entity.pdbx_description
1 polymer ?
#
loop_
_entity_poly.entity_id
_entity_poly.type
_entity_poly.pdbx_seq_one_letter_code
_entity_poly.pdbx_strand_id
1 'polypeptide(L)'
;MNHVTVIGAGLAGSECAWQLAQRGVAVTLREMKPEKKTPAHVTDYFAELCCSNSLRGAGLENAVGLLKEELRRLNSLIMRCADATAVPAGGALAVDRDGFARMVTETIFSHPNITMIPGEVTSIPEGDVVIASGPLTSDPLAEAIAEKLGGGTTLNFFDAAAPLVSYDSVDMDSAYFASRYDKGTPDYINCPMTKEEYLAFWQALIAAEEAEVHGFEDKNVFEGCMPVEVMARRGEDTLRFGPLKPRGLVDPKTGKEPYAVVQLRRDNTDGSIYNLVGFQTHLKWPEQRRVFTMIPALRNAQFLRYGVMHRNTYLDSPRLLDRYYRLKAEPRIAFAGQMTGVEGYVESCASGFLAGVELARHLNGQTPIDFPAETAIGALGLYVSNGSVGDFQPMNINFGIIPPLDHRVKGKRNKNAELSQRSLEILEGIKQEVLWT
;
A
#
# COMPACT_ATOMS: atom_id res chain seq x y z
N MET A 1 -10.31 -17.62 28.23
CA MET A 1 -10.44 -17.27 26.81
C MET A 1 -9.14 -16.59 26.42
N ASN A 2 -8.49 -17.03 25.37
CA ASN A 2 -7.26 -16.39 24.88
C ASN A 2 -7.57 -14.94 24.49
N HIS A 3 -6.65 -14.04 24.79
CA HIS A 3 -6.84 -12.61 24.56
C HIS A 3 -5.59 -11.99 23.92
N VAL A 4 -5.78 -11.13 22.93
CA VAL A 4 -4.71 -10.41 22.23
C VAL A 4 -5.06 -8.92 22.14
N THR A 5 -4.07 -8.07 22.40
CA THR A 5 -4.17 -6.65 22.11
C THR A 5 -3.58 -6.37 20.71
N VAL A 6 -4.36 -5.76 19.81
CA VAL A 6 -3.89 -5.28 18.51
C VAL A 6 -3.81 -3.76 18.55
N ILE A 7 -2.65 -3.19 18.24
CA ILE A 7 -2.40 -1.73 18.26
C ILE A 7 -2.38 -1.20 16.82
N GLY A 8 -3.32 -0.33 16.51
CA GLY A 8 -3.54 0.25 15.19
C GLY A 8 -4.62 -0.48 14.38
N ALA A 9 -5.61 0.25 13.90
CA ALA A 9 -6.70 -0.24 13.05
C ALA A 9 -6.50 0.12 11.56
N GLY A 10 -5.24 0.12 11.09
CA GLY A 10 -4.90 0.19 9.68
C GLY A 10 -5.22 -1.12 8.96
N LEU A 11 -4.76 -1.27 7.71
CA LEU A 11 -4.97 -2.48 6.90
C LEU A 11 -4.48 -3.76 7.61
N ALA A 12 -3.26 -3.73 8.14
CA ALA A 12 -2.68 -4.88 8.83
C ALA A 12 -3.38 -5.20 10.16
N GLY A 13 -3.67 -4.18 10.98
CA GLY A 13 -4.29 -4.38 12.28
C GLY A 13 -5.75 -4.81 12.17
N SER A 14 -6.52 -4.25 11.24
CA SER A 14 -7.90 -4.69 10.99
C SER A 14 -7.95 -6.13 10.48
N GLU A 15 -7.06 -6.50 9.55
CA GLU A 15 -6.96 -7.89 9.08
C GLU A 15 -6.56 -8.85 10.21
N CYS A 16 -5.54 -8.49 11.01
CA CYS A 16 -5.07 -9.29 12.13
C CYS A 16 -6.17 -9.50 13.19
N ALA A 17 -6.83 -8.42 13.60
CA ALA A 17 -7.94 -8.49 14.56
C ALA A 17 -9.08 -9.38 14.06
N TRP A 18 -9.42 -9.28 12.78
CA TRP A 18 -10.41 -10.16 12.14
C TRP A 18 -9.99 -11.62 12.19
N GLN A 19 -8.76 -11.94 11.78
CA GLN A 19 -8.27 -13.31 11.73
C GLN A 19 -8.20 -13.97 13.13
N LEU A 20 -7.78 -13.22 14.15
CA LEU A 20 -7.80 -13.64 15.55
C LEU A 20 -9.23 -13.93 16.02
N ALA A 21 -10.13 -12.98 15.78
CA ALA A 21 -11.51 -13.05 16.26
C ALA A 21 -12.32 -14.18 15.60
N GLN A 22 -12.10 -14.43 14.30
CA GLN A 22 -12.69 -15.56 13.57
C GLN A 22 -12.26 -16.92 14.15
N ARG A 23 -11.12 -16.99 14.85
CA ARG A 23 -10.58 -18.20 15.48
C ARG A 23 -10.84 -18.25 16.99
N GLY A 24 -11.87 -17.51 17.45
CA GLY A 24 -12.33 -17.54 18.83
C GLY A 24 -11.43 -16.85 19.86
N VAL A 25 -10.43 -16.07 19.41
CA VAL A 25 -9.59 -15.25 20.29
C VAL A 25 -10.31 -13.94 20.59
N ALA A 26 -10.37 -13.53 21.85
CA ALA A 26 -10.84 -12.21 22.24
C ALA A 26 -9.79 -11.15 21.86
N VAL A 27 -10.21 -10.09 21.20
CA VAL A 27 -9.32 -9.04 20.71
C VAL A 27 -9.68 -7.70 21.34
N THR A 28 -8.69 -7.03 21.93
CA THR A 28 -8.76 -5.58 22.20
C THR A 28 -8.05 -4.84 21.08
N LEU A 29 -8.80 -4.16 20.21
CA LEU A 29 -8.26 -3.34 19.15
C LEU A 29 -8.10 -1.90 19.68
N ARG A 30 -6.84 -1.43 19.69
CA ARG A 30 -6.49 -0.07 20.14
C ARG A 30 -6.24 0.82 18.90
N GLU A 31 -6.98 1.93 18.80
CA GLU A 31 -6.81 2.88 17.69
C GLU A 31 -6.83 4.31 18.25
N MET A 32 -5.89 5.14 17.84
CA MET A 32 -5.81 6.50 18.35
C MET A 32 -6.87 7.45 17.78
N LYS A 33 -7.45 7.11 16.62
CA LYS A 33 -8.60 7.84 16.08
C LYS A 33 -9.88 7.52 16.89
N PRO A 34 -10.81 8.45 17.06
CA PRO A 34 -10.81 9.81 16.51
C PRO A 34 -10.03 10.84 17.34
N GLU A 35 -9.52 10.49 18.51
CA GLU A 35 -8.88 11.44 19.46
C GLU A 35 -7.62 12.07 18.89
N LYS A 36 -6.83 11.32 18.14
CA LYS A 36 -5.60 11.78 17.50
C LYS A 36 -5.48 11.22 16.08
N LYS A 37 -5.13 12.06 15.12
CA LYS A 37 -4.86 11.67 13.73
C LYS A 37 -3.39 11.91 13.37
N THR A 38 -2.85 11.07 12.49
CA THR A 38 -1.58 11.39 11.85
C THR A 38 -1.76 12.44 10.77
N PRO A 39 -0.71 13.09 10.28
CA PRO A 39 -0.81 14.05 9.18
C PRO A 39 -1.40 13.47 7.88
N ALA A 40 -1.36 12.14 7.69
CA ALA A 40 -1.88 11.47 6.51
C ALA A 40 -3.36 11.09 6.59
N HIS A 41 -3.90 10.93 7.80
CA HIS A 41 -5.27 10.46 8.01
C HIS A 41 -6.25 11.64 8.10
N VAL A 42 -7.36 11.52 7.39
CA VAL A 42 -8.42 12.54 7.31
C VAL A 42 -9.70 12.07 8.00
N THR A 43 -10.06 10.81 7.81
CA THR A 43 -11.29 10.20 8.35
C THR A 43 -11.05 9.54 9.71
N ASP A 44 -12.14 9.16 10.39
CA ASP A 44 -12.09 8.35 11.61
C ASP A 44 -12.19 6.84 11.30
N TYR A 45 -12.38 6.47 10.04
CA TYR A 45 -12.51 5.08 9.61
C TYR A 45 -11.20 4.31 9.71
N PHE A 46 -11.32 2.98 9.90
CA PHE A 46 -10.22 2.03 9.87
C PHE A 46 -9.74 1.79 8.44
N ALA A 47 -8.54 1.22 8.30
CA ALA A 47 -7.95 0.87 7.01
C ALA A 47 -7.98 2.00 5.96
N GLU A 48 -7.90 3.26 6.39
CA GLU A 48 -7.89 4.42 5.48
C GLU A 48 -6.70 4.36 4.53
N LEU A 49 -6.97 4.49 3.22
CA LEU A 49 -5.94 4.49 2.19
C LEU A 49 -5.36 5.90 2.01
N CYS A 50 -4.18 6.16 2.55
CA CYS A 50 -3.60 7.51 2.63
C CYS A 50 -3.06 8.03 1.30
N CYS A 51 -2.24 7.24 0.57
CA CYS A 51 -1.52 7.74 -0.62
C CYS A 51 -2.30 7.55 -1.92
N SER A 52 -3.06 6.47 -2.07
CA SER A 52 -3.75 6.08 -3.29
C SER A 52 -4.95 5.20 -2.96
N ASN A 53 -5.98 5.20 -3.81
CA ASN A 53 -7.09 4.25 -3.70
C ASN A 53 -6.83 2.95 -4.48
N SER A 54 -5.65 2.78 -5.05
CA SER A 54 -5.29 1.60 -5.83
C SER A 54 -4.56 0.55 -5.00
N LEU A 55 -5.03 -0.69 -5.12
CA LEU A 55 -4.35 -1.88 -4.64
C LEU A 55 -3.47 -2.51 -5.74
N ARG A 56 -3.08 -1.71 -6.74
CA ARG A 56 -2.21 -2.09 -7.87
C ARG A 56 -2.82 -3.16 -8.80
N GLY A 57 -1.99 -3.76 -9.68
CA GLY A 57 -2.44 -4.71 -10.71
C GLY A 57 -3.25 -5.90 -10.19
N ALA A 58 -4.37 -6.22 -10.86
CA ALA A 58 -5.29 -7.29 -10.47
C ALA A 58 -4.94 -8.66 -11.08
N GLY A 59 -4.26 -8.67 -12.24
CA GLY A 59 -3.98 -9.90 -12.98
C GLY A 59 -2.93 -10.79 -12.32
N LEU A 60 -3.07 -12.10 -12.48
CA LEU A 60 -2.17 -13.11 -11.89
C LEU A 60 -0.75 -13.10 -12.48
N GLU A 61 -0.53 -12.45 -13.61
CA GLU A 61 0.81 -12.20 -14.15
C GLU A 61 1.61 -11.15 -13.34
N ASN A 62 0.98 -10.52 -12.35
CA ASN A 62 1.59 -9.61 -11.39
C ASN A 62 1.65 -10.28 -10.02
N ALA A 63 2.78 -10.20 -9.33
CA ALA A 63 2.92 -10.83 -8.02
C ALA A 63 1.93 -10.28 -6.97
N VAL A 64 1.59 -8.99 -7.03
CA VAL A 64 0.56 -8.42 -6.17
C VAL A 64 -0.85 -8.90 -6.54
N GLY A 65 -1.09 -9.28 -7.79
CA GLY A 65 -2.33 -9.95 -8.22
C GLY A 65 -2.45 -11.35 -7.62
N LEU A 66 -1.36 -12.10 -7.64
CA LEU A 66 -1.25 -13.40 -6.96
C LEU A 66 -1.51 -13.26 -5.46
N LEU A 67 -0.83 -12.34 -4.76
CA LEU A 67 -1.02 -12.12 -3.32
C LEU A 67 -2.48 -11.79 -2.97
N LYS A 68 -3.16 -10.98 -3.79
CA LYS A 68 -4.59 -10.71 -3.62
C LYS A 68 -5.44 -11.97 -3.76
N GLU A 69 -5.13 -12.79 -4.73
CA GLU A 69 -5.89 -14.04 -4.95
C GLU A 69 -5.67 -15.05 -3.83
N GLU A 70 -4.44 -15.16 -3.30
CA GLU A 70 -4.17 -15.96 -2.12
C GLU A 70 -5.01 -15.51 -0.92
N LEU A 71 -5.00 -14.20 -0.63
CA LEU A 71 -5.79 -13.61 0.45
C LEU A 71 -7.30 -13.79 0.27
N ARG A 72 -7.83 -13.69 -0.98
CA ARG A 72 -9.25 -13.97 -1.27
C ARG A 72 -9.61 -15.39 -0.92
N ARG A 73 -8.82 -16.36 -1.36
CA ARG A 73 -9.06 -17.80 -1.09
C ARG A 73 -9.00 -18.12 0.39
N LEU A 74 -8.30 -17.30 1.18
CA LEU A 74 -8.13 -17.45 2.62
C LEU A 74 -9.07 -16.55 3.45
N ASN A 75 -10.14 -16.01 2.86
CA ASN A 75 -11.17 -15.20 3.55
C ASN A 75 -10.62 -13.92 4.22
N SER A 76 -9.69 -13.22 3.57
CA SER A 76 -9.24 -11.90 4.03
C SER A 76 -10.40 -10.90 4.09
N LEU A 77 -10.52 -10.20 5.23
CA LEU A 77 -11.46 -9.10 5.42
C LEU A 77 -11.19 -7.97 4.41
N ILE A 78 -9.93 -7.56 4.33
CA ILE A 78 -9.50 -6.42 3.50
C ILE A 78 -9.80 -6.70 2.04
N MET A 79 -9.52 -7.92 1.54
CA MET A 79 -9.82 -8.27 0.16
C MET A 79 -11.33 -8.34 -0.12
N ARG A 80 -12.12 -8.87 0.81
CA ARG A 80 -13.59 -8.87 0.70
C ARG A 80 -14.16 -7.46 0.59
N CYS A 81 -13.70 -6.54 1.45
CA CYS A 81 -14.13 -5.15 1.40
C CYS A 81 -13.66 -4.44 0.13
N ALA A 82 -12.43 -4.73 -0.32
CA ALA A 82 -11.87 -4.14 -1.54
C ALA A 82 -12.66 -4.56 -2.79
N ASP A 83 -13.01 -5.83 -2.90
CA ASP A 83 -13.79 -6.34 -4.03
C ASP A 83 -15.24 -5.77 -4.03
N ALA A 84 -15.84 -5.60 -2.85
CA ALA A 84 -17.19 -5.03 -2.70
C ALA A 84 -17.27 -3.53 -3.01
N THR A 85 -16.16 -2.81 -2.92
CA THR A 85 -16.09 -1.35 -3.14
C THR A 85 -15.21 -0.98 -4.34
N ALA A 86 -14.99 -1.96 -5.24
CA ALA A 86 -14.17 -1.75 -6.41
C ALA A 86 -14.74 -0.68 -7.36
N VAL A 87 -13.85 0.15 -7.90
CA VAL A 87 -14.17 1.15 -8.93
C VAL A 87 -13.37 0.86 -10.20
N PRO A 88 -13.85 1.28 -11.37
CA PRO A 88 -13.17 1.08 -12.64
C PRO A 88 -11.75 1.67 -12.63
N ALA A 89 -10.74 0.84 -12.95
CA ALA A 89 -9.32 1.23 -12.97
C ALA A 89 -8.49 0.38 -13.95
N GLY A 90 -9.06 -0.02 -15.08
CA GLY A 90 -8.40 -0.83 -16.10
C GLY A 90 -7.91 -2.18 -15.54
N GLY A 91 -6.61 -2.45 -15.63
CA GLY A 91 -6.00 -3.70 -15.11
C GLY A 91 -5.61 -3.66 -13.62
N ALA A 92 -5.97 -2.60 -12.88
CA ALA A 92 -5.73 -2.49 -11.45
C ALA A 92 -7.00 -2.75 -10.64
N LEU A 93 -6.85 -3.13 -9.37
CA LEU A 93 -7.92 -3.06 -8.39
C LEU A 93 -7.83 -1.71 -7.68
N ALA A 94 -8.78 -0.82 -7.92
CA ALA A 94 -8.97 0.40 -7.16
C ALA A 94 -10.32 0.37 -6.45
N VAL A 95 -10.46 1.10 -5.36
CA VAL A 95 -11.65 1.10 -4.52
C VAL A 95 -12.20 2.51 -4.34
N ASP A 96 -13.50 2.61 -4.07
CA ASP A 96 -14.06 3.79 -3.44
C ASP A 96 -13.44 3.93 -2.05
N ARG A 97 -12.63 4.97 -1.86
CA ARG A 97 -11.78 5.12 -0.68
C ARG A 97 -12.58 5.15 0.62
N ASP A 98 -13.63 5.94 0.65
CA ASP A 98 -14.46 6.12 1.85
C ASP A 98 -15.38 4.92 2.07
N GLY A 99 -15.96 4.38 1.00
CA GLY A 99 -16.78 3.18 1.04
C GLY A 99 -16.02 1.98 1.57
N PHE A 100 -14.77 1.79 1.12
CA PHE A 100 -13.88 0.74 1.58
C PHE A 100 -13.57 0.88 3.08
N ALA A 101 -13.09 2.03 3.51
CA ALA A 101 -12.71 2.28 4.89
C ALA A 101 -13.90 2.14 5.85
N ARG A 102 -15.08 2.65 5.46
CA ARG A 102 -16.32 2.50 6.20
C ARG A 102 -16.73 1.02 6.34
N MET A 103 -16.71 0.25 5.25
CA MET A 103 -17.08 -1.16 5.27
C MET A 103 -16.15 -1.98 6.19
N VAL A 104 -14.84 -1.75 6.17
CA VAL A 104 -13.90 -2.39 7.10
C VAL A 104 -14.26 -2.02 8.54
N THR A 105 -14.49 -0.74 8.82
CA THR A 105 -14.84 -0.23 10.15
C THR A 105 -16.10 -0.90 10.69
N GLU A 106 -17.19 -0.88 9.92
CA GLU A 106 -18.47 -1.46 10.32
C GLU A 106 -18.35 -2.97 10.56
N THR A 107 -17.58 -3.68 9.73
CA THR A 107 -17.36 -5.12 9.88
C THR A 107 -16.60 -5.45 11.17
N ILE A 108 -15.56 -4.68 11.49
CA ILE A 108 -14.79 -4.87 12.74
C ILE A 108 -15.66 -4.57 13.96
N PHE A 109 -16.39 -3.46 13.96
CA PHE A 109 -17.28 -3.12 15.08
C PHE A 109 -18.41 -4.12 15.31
N SER A 110 -18.87 -4.80 14.26
CA SER A 110 -19.95 -5.80 14.38
C SER A 110 -19.49 -7.15 14.93
N HIS A 111 -18.17 -7.39 15.05
CA HIS A 111 -17.67 -8.71 15.46
C HIS A 111 -17.68 -8.87 17.00
N PRO A 112 -18.36 -9.89 17.55
CA PRO A 112 -18.57 -10.04 19.00
C PRO A 112 -17.27 -10.27 19.80
N ASN A 113 -16.22 -10.79 19.17
CA ASN A 113 -14.94 -11.05 19.81
C ASN A 113 -13.95 -9.88 19.69
N ILE A 114 -14.35 -8.73 19.11
CA ILE A 114 -13.49 -7.55 18.99
C ILE A 114 -14.06 -6.43 19.85
N THR A 115 -13.27 -5.97 20.80
CA THR A 115 -13.57 -4.77 21.58
C THR A 115 -12.65 -3.65 21.15
N MET A 116 -13.22 -2.57 20.62
CA MET A 116 -12.45 -1.39 20.25
C MET A 116 -12.30 -0.46 21.43
N ILE A 117 -11.08 -0.01 21.70
CA ILE A 117 -10.77 1.00 22.72
C ILE A 117 -10.02 2.15 22.04
N PRO A 118 -10.62 3.35 21.96
CA PRO A 118 -9.95 4.51 21.38
C PRO A 118 -8.81 5.01 22.28
N GLY A 119 -7.93 5.80 21.69
CA GLY A 119 -6.83 6.49 22.36
C GLY A 119 -5.45 5.98 21.97
N GLU A 120 -4.49 6.88 22.13
CA GLU A 120 -3.09 6.61 21.84
C GLU A 120 -2.50 5.58 22.79
N VAL A 121 -1.78 4.63 22.24
CA VAL A 121 -0.97 3.67 23.02
C VAL A 121 0.46 4.20 23.05
N THR A 122 1.00 4.41 24.23
CA THR A 122 2.34 5.01 24.45
C THR A 122 3.37 4.02 24.98
N SER A 123 2.95 2.79 25.30
CA SER A 123 3.82 1.73 25.81
C SER A 123 3.32 0.36 25.35
N ILE A 124 4.20 -0.62 25.24
CA ILE A 124 3.83 -1.99 24.85
C ILE A 124 3.09 -2.66 26.02
N PRO A 125 1.84 -3.08 25.86
CA PRO A 125 1.06 -3.68 26.93
C PRO A 125 1.59 -5.07 27.33
N GLU A 126 1.18 -5.51 28.54
CA GLU A 126 1.38 -6.88 28.99
C GLU A 126 0.52 -7.88 28.18
N GLY A 127 0.90 -9.18 28.22
CA GLY A 127 0.20 -10.25 27.48
C GLY A 127 0.59 -10.29 26.00
N ASP A 128 -0.22 -10.99 25.22
CA ASP A 128 0.00 -11.15 23.78
C ASP A 128 -0.42 -9.88 23.03
N VAL A 129 0.48 -9.36 22.20
CA VAL A 129 0.27 -8.10 21.48
C VAL A 129 0.74 -8.17 20.03
N VAL A 130 -0.06 -7.58 19.14
CA VAL A 130 0.35 -7.32 17.76
C VAL A 130 0.43 -5.81 17.54
N ILE A 131 1.62 -5.31 17.21
CA ILE A 131 1.86 -3.91 16.91
C ILE A 131 1.71 -3.71 15.40
N ALA A 132 0.59 -3.11 15.00
CA ALA A 132 0.21 -2.83 13.62
C ALA A 132 -0.07 -1.34 13.39
N SER A 133 0.61 -0.47 14.15
CA SER A 133 0.44 0.98 14.14
C SER A 133 0.91 1.67 12.85
N GLY A 134 1.54 0.89 11.96
CA GLY A 134 1.94 1.34 10.63
C GLY A 134 3.16 2.26 10.61
N PRO A 135 3.46 2.84 9.44
CA PRO A 135 4.68 3.63 9.25
C PRO A 135 4.65 4.98 9.97
N LEU A 136 3.45 5.47 10.32
CA LEU A 136 3.22 6.73 11.05
C LEU A 136 2.92 6.49 12.53
N THR A 137 3.61 5.51 13.11
CA THR A 137 3.56 5.23 14.55
C THR A 137 3.90 6.50 15.34
N SER A 138 3.12 6.78 16.38
CA SER A 138 3.32 7.96 17.22
C SER A 138 4.68 7.92 17.94
N ASP A 139 5.27 9.09 18.17
CA ASP A 139 6.60 9.17 18.77
C ASP A 139 6.71 8.42 20.11
N PRO A 140 5.75 8.53 21.08
CA PRO A 140 5.85 7.78 22.32
C PRO A 140 5.85 6.25 22.13
N LEU A 141 5.02 5.74 21.22
CA LEU A 141 5.03 4.30 20.93
C LEU A 141 6.30 3.87 20.18
N ALA A 142 6.79 4.71 19.25
CA ALA A 142 8.02 4.45 18.52
C ALA A 142 9.23 4.40 19.48
N GLU A 143 9.29 5.30 20.47
CA GLU A 143 10.30 5.29 21.52
C GLU A 143 10.22 4.03 22.39
N ALA A 144 9.01 3.63 22.82
CA ALA A 144 8.80 2.41 23.59
C ALA A 144 9.22 1.14 22.81
N ILE A 145 8.95 1.11 21.48
CA ILE A 145 9.42 0.03 20.59
C ILE A 145 10.94 0.05 20.50
N ALA A 146 11.56 1.20 20.26
CA ALA A 146 13.01 1.33 20.16
C ALA A 146 13.72 0.91 21.45
N GLU A 147 13.22 1.31 22.62
CA GLU A 147 13.73 0.89 23.92
C GLU A 147 13.63 -0.64 24.09
N LYS A 148 12.47 -1.22 23.78
CA LYS A 148 12.23 -2.67 23.85
C LYS A 148 13.17 -3.48 22.96
N LEU A 149 13.52 -2.95 21.80
CA LEU A 149 14.40 -3.59 20.83
C LEU A 149 15.91 -3.32 21.07
N GLY A 150 16.29 -2.59 22.12
CA GLY A 150 17.66 -2.33 22.48
C GLY A 150 18.35 -1.17 21.74
N GLY A 151 17.57 -0.32 21.05
CA GLY A 151 18.04 0.84 20.28
C GLY A 151 18.70 0.49 18.94
N GLY A 152 18.72 1.45 18.00
CA GLY A 152 19.39 1.29 16.69
C GLY A 152 18.78 0.29 15.70
N THR A 153 17.62 -0.26 16.01
CA THR A 153 16.92 -1.29 15.20
C THR A 153 15.76 -0.74 14.39
N THR A 154 15.48 0.55 14.48
CA THR A 154 14.49 1.24 13.64
C THR A 154 15.19 2.03 12.53
N LEU A 155 14.70 1.87 11.32
CA LEU A 155 15.16 2.53 10.11
C LEU A 155 14.05 3.45 9.59
N ASN A 156 14.40 4.45 8.80
CA ASN A 156 13.42 5.41 8.27
C ASN A 156 13.54 5.52 6.76
N PHE A 157 12.40 5.70 6.11
CA PHE A 157 12.30 6.14 4.72
C PHE A 157 11.18 7.16 4.57
N PHE A 158 11.11 7.82 3.41
CA PHE A 158 10.10 8.83 3.14
C PHE A 158 9.15 8.35 2.06
N ASP A 159 7.86 8.65 2.24
CA ASP A 159 6.78 8.35 1.32
C ASP A 159 5.94 9.62 1.08
N ALA A 160 5.39 9.75 -0.12
CA ALA A 160 4.61 10.91 -0.49
C ALA A 160 3.24 10.52 -1.06
N ALA A 161 2.21 11.29 -0.71
CA ALA A 161 0.88 11.15 -1.28
C ALA A 161 0.72 12.02 -2.54
N ALA A 162 -0.12 11.58 -3.47
CA ALA A 162 -0.49 12.34 -4.67
C ALA A 162 -1.74 13.21 -4.42
N PRO A 163 -1.87 14.34 -5.15
CA PRO A 163 -3.04 15.21 -5.05
C PRO A 163 -4.32 14.59 -5.60
N LEU A 164 -5.47 15.07 -5.09
CA LEU A 164 -6.81 14.76 -5.59
C LEU A 164 -7.44 16.03 -6.20
N VAL A 165 -8.14 15.87 -7.31
CA VAL A 165 -8.87 16.95 -7.99
C VAL A 165 -10.34 16.60 -8.20
N SER A 166 -11.21 17.63 -8.24
CA SER A 166 -12.60 17.47 -8.63
C SER A 166 -12.72 17.25 -10.14
N TYR A 167 -13.54 16.28 -10.55
CA TYR A 167 -13.80 16.01 -11.98
C TYR A 167 -14.34 17.23 -12.72
N ASP A 168 -15.30 17.96 -12.13
CA ASP A 168 -15.93 19.13 -12.76
C ASP A 168 -14.95 20.27 -13.04
N SER A 169 -13.76 20.23 -12.44
CA SER A 169 -12.71 21.22 -12.64
C SER A 169 -11.68 20.80 -13.69
N VAL A 170 -11.77 19.58 -14.21
CA VAL A 170 -10.90 19.09 -15.29
C VAL A 170 -11.41 19.57 -16.64
N ASP A 171 -10.55 20.24 -17.40
CA ASP A 171 -10.86 20.67 -18.76
C ASP A 171 -10.87 19.46 -19.73
N MET A 172 -12.04 18.88 -19.95
CA MET A 172 -12.24 17.72 -20.84
C MET A 172 -12.06 18.08 -22.33
N ASP A 173 -12.04 19.36 -22.68
CA ASP A 173 -11.63 19.77 -24.03
C ASP A 173 -10.11 19.63 -24.26
N SER A 174 -9.33 19.54 -23.20
CA SER A 174 -7.89 19.30 -23.22
C SER A 174 -7.50 17.90 -22.74
N ALA A 175 -8.48 16.99 -22.56
CA ALA A 175 -8.26 15.64 -22.09
C ALA A 175 -9.12 14.61 -22.85
N TYR A 176 -8.88 13.32 -22.58
CA TYR A 176 -9.68 12.23 -23.19
C TYR A 176 -9.63 10.98 -22.30
N PHE A 177 -10.70 10.18 -22.37
CA PHE A 177 -10.71 8.86 -21.75
C PHE A 177 -10.04 7.82 -22.66
N ALA A 178 -9.08 7.08 -22.13
CA ALA A 178 -8.49 5.93 -22.81
C ALA A 178 -7.83 4.96 -21.83
N SER A 179 -7.68 3.72 -22.28
CA SER A 179 -6.83 2.71 -21.65
C SER A 179 -5.56 2.53 -22.47
N ARG A 180 -4.45 2.21 -21.81
CA ARG A 180 -3.16 2.04 -22.48
C ARG A 180 -3.18 0.81 -23.39
N TYR A 181 -2.84 1.00 -24.67
CA TYR A 181 -2.89 -0.03 -25.74
C TYR A 181 -4.29 -0.59 -25.96
N ASP A 182 -5.35 0.19 -25.71
CA ASP A 182 -6.76 -0.20 -25.81
C ASP A 182 -7.08 -1.50 -25.05
N LYS A 183 -6.39 -1.69 -23.92
CA LYS A 183 -6.60 -2.87 -23.06
C LYS A 183 -7.56 -2.55 -21.93
N GLY A 184 -8.70 -3.24 -21.94
CA GLY A 184 -9.77 -3.03 -20.96
C GLY A 184 -10.62 -1.80 -21.27
N THR A 185 -11.30 -1.29 -20.26
CA THR A 185 -12.16 -0.13 -20.35
C THR A 185 -11.35 1.19 -20.28
N PRO A 186 -11.80 2.27 -20.93
CA PRO A 186 -11.13 3.56 -20.95
C PRO A 186 -11.37 4.34 -19.64
N ASP A 187 -10.89 3.81 -18.52
CA ASP A 187 -11.20 4.31 -17.17
C ASP A 187 -10.35 5.50 -16.70
N TYR A 188 -9.27 5.80 -17.42
CA TYR A 188 -8.38 6.90 -17.06
C TYR A 188 -8.64 8.14 -17.91
N ILE A 189 -8.67 9.31 -17.28
CA ILE A 189 -8.58 10.59 -17.99
C ILE A 189 -7.10 10.82 -18.30
N ASN A 190 -6.80 11.03 -19.58
CA ASN A 190 -5.46 11.31 -20.08
C ASN A 190 -5.34 12.79 -20.42
N CYS A 191 -4.39 13.47 -19.80
CA CYS A 191 -4.11 14.89 -19.97
C CYS A 191 -2.82 15.04 -20.80
N PRO A 192 -2.93 15.20 -22.14
CA PRO A 192 -1.78 15.30 -23.02
C PRO A 192 -1.06 16.64 -22.85
N MET A 193 0.23 16.64 -23.12
CA MET A 193 1.07 17.85 -23.26
C MET A 193 1.87 17.78 -24.55
N THR A 194 2.00 18.92 -25.21
CA THR A 194 2.98 19.14 -26.28
C THR A 194 4.41 19.17 -25.69
N LYS A 195 5.42 19.20 -26.56
CA LYS A 195 6.80 19.31 -26.10
C LYS A 195 7.05 20.61 -25.33
N GLU A 196 6.54 21.71 -25.85
CA GLU A 196 6.68 23.05 -25.28
C GLU A 196 6.01 23.13 -23.90
N GLU A 197 4.80 22.62 -23.76
CA GLU A 197 4.05 22.57 -22.49
C GLU A 197 4.77 21.69 -21.46
N TYR A 198 5.25 20.53 -21.89
CA TYR A 198 6.01 19.64 -21.03
C TYR A 198 7.31 20.26 -20.53
N LEU A 199 8.10 20.89 -21.40
CA LEU A 199 9.36 21.53 -21.02
C LEU A 199 9.13 22.68 -20.05
N ALA A 200 8.11 23.50 -20.26
CA ALA A 200 7.73 24.57 -19.35
C ALA A 200 7.30 24.00 -17.98
N PHE A 201 6.47 22.95 -17.98
CA PHE A 201 6.06 22.24 -16.78
C PHE A 201 7.27 21.62 -16.04
N TRP A 202 8.14 20.91 -16.74
CA TRP A 202 9.33 20.29 -16.17
C TRP A 202 10.26 21.31 -15.51
N GLN A 203 10.54 22.43 -16.19
CA GLN A 203 11.35 23.51 -15.63
C GLN A 203 10.73 24.11 -14.37
N ALA A 204 9.41 24.36 -14.39
CA ALA A 204 8.69 24.88 -13.24
C ALA A 204 8.71 23.88 -12.07
N LEU A 205 8.61 22.57 -12.35
CA LEU A 205 8.61 21.49 -11.36
C LEU A 205 9.96 21.37 -10.64
N ILE A 206 11.07 21.37 -11.38
CA ILE A 206 12.42 21.26 -10.77
C ILE A 206 12.85 22.52 -10.01
N ALA A 207 12.24 23.67 -10.31
CA ALA A 207 12.50 24.95 -9.66
C ALA A 207 11.52 25.27 -8.52
N ALA A 208 10.52 24.40 -8.27
CA ALA A 208 9.49 24.63 -7.29
C ALA A 208 10.02 24.47 -5.86
N GLU A 209 9.45 25.25 -4.94
CA GLU A 209 9.79 25.17 -3.52
C GLU A 209 9.20 23.93 -2.85
N GLU A 210 10.05 23.25 -2.09
CA GLU A 210 9.68 22.06 -1.33
C GLU A 210 9.32 22.41 0.11
N ALA A 211 8.45 21.59 0.71
CA ALA A 211 8.19 21.67 2.15
C ALA A 211 9.42 21.15 2.91
N GLU A 212 9.76 21.80 4.02
CA GLU A 212 10.81 21.30 4.89
C GLU A 212 10.37 19.99 5.55
N VAL A 213 11.14 18.94 5.35
CA VAL A 213 10.94 17.65 6.00
C VAL A 213 12.22 17.32 6.76
N HIS A 214 12.15 17.32 8.09
CA HIS A 214 13.31 17.04 8.94
C HIS A 214 13.90 15.65 8.66
N GLY A 215 15.19 15.61 8.34
CA GLY A 215 15.92 14.37 8.05
C GLY A 215 15.63 13.79 6.66
N PHE A 216 14.98 14.55 5.77
CA PHE A 216 14.81 14.14 4.39
C PHE A 216 16.15 14.19 3.65
N GLU A 217 16.49 13.06 3.03
CA GLU A 217 17.56 12.94 2.04
C GLU A 217 17.02 12.16 0.85
N ASP A 218 17.32 12.60 -0.37
CA ASP A 218 16.88 11.94 -1.61
C ASP A 218 17.26 10.44 -1.66
N LYS A 219 18.28 10.04 -0.92
CA LYS A 219 18.76 8.65 -0.82
C LYS A 219 17.83 7.73 -0.02
N ASN A 220 16.98 8.29 0.84
CA ASN A 220 16.11 7.56 1.76
C ASN A 220 14.67 7.49 1.26
N VAL A 221 14.42 7.74 -0.03
CA VAL A 221 13.08 7.67 -0.64
C VAL A 221 12.88 6.31 -1.26
N PHE A 222 11.75 5.66 -0.96
CA PHE A 222 11.36 4.42 -1.61
C PHE A 222 11.07 4.67 -3.10
N GLU A 223 11.72 3.92 -4.00
CA GLU A 223 11.62 4.13 -5.45
C GLU A 223 10.17 4.09 -5.98
N GLY A 224 9.30 3.27 -5.39
CA GLY A 224 7.89 3.15 -5.78
C GLY A 224 7.01 4.35 -5.42
N CYS A 225 7.47 5.20 -4.49
CA CYS A 225 6.76 6.38 -3.98
C CYS A 225 7.60 7.65 -4.13
N MET A 226 8.58 7.63 -5.04
CA MET A 226 9.46 8.76 -5.29
C MET A 226 8.67 10.00 -5.72
N PRO A 227 8.92 11.17 -5.09
CA PRO A 227 8.29 12.42 -5.49
C PRO A 227 8.55 12.77 -6.96
N VAL A 228 7.53 13.31 -7.61
CA VAL A 228 7.58 13.63 -9.04
C VAL A 228 8.69 14.67 -9.36
N GLU A 229 8.94 15.63 -8.47
CA GLU A 229 10.02 16.62 -8.60
C GLU A 229 11.41 15.98 -8.44
N VAL A 230 11.56 14.99 -7.56
CA VAL A 230 12.83 14.24 -7.40
C VAL A 230 13.11 13.42 -8.66
N MET A 231 12.08 12.75 -9.22
CA MET A 231 12.21 12.07 -10.53
C MET A 231 12.57 13.05 -11.64
N ALA A 232 11.95 14.23 -11.67
CA ALA A 232 12.20 15.26 -12.69
C ALA A 232 13.66 15.76 -12.71
N ARG A 233 14.29 15.87 -11.54
CA ARG A 233 15.70 16.28 -11.42
C ARG A 233 16.69 15.24 -11.95
N ARG A 234 16.30 13.98 -12.07
CA ARG A 234 17.14 12.93 -12.67
C ARG A 234 17.34 13.11 -14.18
N GLY A 235 16.57 13.95 -14.83
CA GLY A 235 16.71 14.33 -16.24
C GLY A 235 15.39 14.67 -16.90
N GLU A 236 15.46 15.47 -17.96
CA GLU A 236 14.31 15.98 -18.73
C GLU A 236 13.36 14.86 -19.18
N ASP A 237 13.89 13.74 -19.65
CA ASP A 237 13.09 12.62 -20.16
C ASP A 237 12.61 11.63 -19.08
N THR A 238 13.09 11.74 -17.83
CA THR A 238 12.80 10.74 -16.79
C THR A 238 11.30 10.54 -16.59
N LEU A 239 10.53 11.60 -16.50
CA LEU A 239 9.08 11.53 -16.31
C LEU A 239 8.36 10.87 -17.50
N ARG A 240 8.87 11.06 -18.73
CA ARG A 240 8.31 10.48 -19.95
C ARG A 240 8.58 8.98 -20.10
N PHE A 241 9.55 8.45 -19.40
CA PHE A 241 9.78 7.00 -19.25
C PHE A 241 9.12 6.43 -17.98
N GLY A 242 8.64 7.29 -17.09
CA GLY A 242 7.97 7.01 -15.83
C GLY A 242 6.46 7.36 -15.84
N PRO A 243 6.02 8.21 -14.89
CA PRO A 243 4.59 8.48 -14.68
C PRO A 243 3.90 9.21 -15.84
N LEU A 244 4.63 9.99 -16.64
CA LEU A 244 4.07 10.74 -17.75
C LEU A 244 4.32 10.06 -19.12
N LYS A 245 4.52 8.75 -19.11
CA LYS A 245 4.82 7.99 -20.33
C LYS A 245 3.64 8.05 -21.32
N PRO A 246 3.85 8.52 -22.59
CA PRO A 246 2.77 8.63 -23.57
C PRO A 246 2.47 7.33 -24.31
N ARG A 247 3.38 6.35 -24.30
CA ARG A 247 3.32 5.12 -25.09
C ARG A 247 2.02 4.35 -24.89
N GLY A 248 1.35 4.03 -26.00
CA GLY A 248 0.09 3.29 -26.02
C GLY A 248 -1.14 4.12 -25.64
N LEU A 249 -1.02 5.45 -25.64
CA LEU A 249 -2.11 6.40 -25.44
C LEU A 249 -2.18 7.33 -26.66
N VAL A 250 -3.09 7.05 -27.59
CA VAL A 250 -3.33 7.86 -28.79
C VAL A 250 -4.36 8.92 -28.46
N ASP A 251 -4.00 10.19 -28.68
CA ASP A 251 -4.95 11.30 -28.54
C ASP A 251 -5.96 11.24 -29.71
N PRO A 252 -7.25 11.09 -29.46
CA PRO A 252 -8.26 11.01 -30.51
C PRO A 252 -8.38 12.28 -31.37
N LYS A 253 -7.94 13.44 -30.87
CA LYS A 253 -7.97 14.71 -31.61
C LYS A 253 -6.86 14.82 -32.65
N THR A 254 -5.70 14.26 -32.33
CA THR A 254 -4.52 14.33 -33.21
C THR A 254 -4.23 13.04 -33.96
N GLY A 255 -4.78 11.90 -33.50
CA GLY A 255 -4.48 10.57 -34.03
C GLY A 255 -3.05 10.11 -33.72
N LYS A 256 -2.34 10.76 -32.78
CA LYS A 256 -0.95 10.47 -32.45
C LYS A 256 -0.75 10.33 -30.95
N GLU A 257 0.32 9.63 -30.55
CA GLU A 257 0.80 9.67 -29.16
C GLU A 257 1.31 11.08 -28.86
N PRO A 258 0.87 11.72 -27.75
CA PRO A 258 1.37 13.04 -27.35
C PRO A 258 2.83 12.98 -26.87
N TYR A 259 3.43 14.13 -26.59
CA TYR A 259 4.81 14.16 -26.10
C TYR A 259 4.93 13.62 -24.67
N ALA A 260 3.98 13.99 -23.81
CA ALA A 260 3.83 13.47 -22.45
C ALA A 260 2.34 13.41 -22.08
N VAL A 261 1.97 12.56 -21.11
CA VAL A 261 0.58 12.40 -20.65
C VAL A 261 0.55 12.25 -19.13
N VAL A 262 -0.22 13.09 -18.47
CA VAL A 262 -0.63 12.86 -17.07
C VAL A 262 -1.92 12.05 -17.05
N GLN A 263 -1.96 11.00 -16.24
CA GLN A 263 -3.15 10.17 -16.10
C GLN A 263 -3.86 10.51 -14.77
N LEU A 264 -5.18 10.66 -14.83
CA LEU A 264 -6.02 10.79 -13.66
C LEU A 264 -6.82 9.50 -13.51
N ARG A 265 -6.87 8.96 -12.28
CA ARG A 265 -7.62 7.76 -11.93
C ARG A 265 -8.76 8.12 -11.01
N ARG A 266 -9.92 7.54 -11.25
CA ARG A 266 -11.11 7.67 -10.40
C ARG A 266 -10.79 7.26 -8.96
N ASP A 267 -11.20 8.07 -7.99
CA ASP A 267 -10.93 7.86 -6.55
C ASP A 267 -12.19 7.49 -5.74
N ASN A 268 -13.39 7.63 -6.33
CA ASN A 268 -14.67 7.30 -5.70
C ASN A 268 -15.67 6.70 -6.70
N THR A 269 -16.76 6.09 -6.20
CA THR A 269 -17.74 5.35 -7.02
C THR A 269 -18.50 6.23 -8.00
N ASP A 270 -18.84 7.47 -7.62
CA ASP A 270 -19.61 8.40 -8.46
C ASP A 270 -18.77 9.10 -9.54
N GLY A 271 -17.42 8.96 -9.46
CA GLY A 271 -16.51 9.54 -10.43
C GLY A 271 -16.35 11.05 -10.32
N SER A 272 -16.66 11.63 -9.16
CA SER A 272 -16.51 13.07 -8.92
C SER A 272 -15.09 13.47 -8.48
N ILE A 273 -14.26 12.49 -8.03
CA ILE A 273 -12.90 12.72 -7.52
C ILE A 273 -11.88 11.90 -8.31
N TYR A 274 -10.78 12.53 -8.68
CA TYR A 274 -9.68 11.89 -9.41
C TYR A 274 -8.32 12.12 -8.76
N ASN A 275 -7.50 11.07 -8.75
CA ASN A 275 -6.13 11.06 -8.26
C ASN A 275 -5.14 11.29 -9.42
N LEU A 276 -4.16 12.17 -9.23
CA LEU A 276 -3.05 12.36 -10.17
C LEU A 276 -2.07 11.18 -10.04
N VAL A 277 -2.05 10.31 -11.03
CA VAL A 277 -1.24 9.07 -11.00
C VAL A 277 0.25 9.41 -11.12
N GLY A 278 1.04 8.97 -10.13
CA GLY A 278 2.49 9.18 -10.12
C GLY A 278 2.92 10.60 -9.73
N PHE A 279 2.03 11.38 -9.13
CA PHE A 279 2.29 12.74 -8.65
C PHE A 279 2.46 12.80 -7.13
N GLN A 280 3.05 11.79 -6.52
CA GLN A 280 3.55 11.91 -5.17
C GLN A 280 4.48 13.10 -5.09
N THR A 281 4.35 13.94 -4.07
CA THR A 281 5.11 15.20 -4.01
C THR A 281 5.27 15.73 -2.59
N HIS A 282 6.39 16.41 -2.32
CA HIS A 282 6.61 17.20 -1.11
C HIS A 282 6.74 18.70 -1.41
N LEU A 283 6.33 19.12 -2.61
CA LEU A 283 6.22 20.56 -2.90
C LEU A 283 5.29 21.25 -1.92
N LYS A 284 5.59 22.51 -1.59
CA LYS A 284 4.64 23.38 -0.86
C LYS A 284 3.30 23.46 -1.59
N TRP A 285 2.19 23.51 -0.87
CA TRP A 285 0.85 23.55 -1.48
C TRP A 285 0.65 24.66 -2.53
N PRO A 286 1.13 25.92 -2.33
CA PRO A 286 1.05 26.92 -3.37
C PRO A 286 1.81 26.52 -4.65
N GLU A 287 2.97 25.86 -4.51
CA GLU A 287 3.76 25.37 -5.61
C GLU A 287 3.09 24.22 -6.35
N GLN A 288 2.48 23.27 -5.62
CA GLN A 288 1.69 22.23 -6.26
C GLN A 288 0.59 22.81 -7.14
N ARG A 289 -0.15 23.82 -6.62
CA ARG A 289 -1.16 24.49 -7.41
C ARG A 289 -0.54 25.20 -8.63
N ARG A 290 0.51 25.97 -8.43
CA ARG A 290 1.17 26.73 -9.51
C ARG A 290 1.67 25.83 -10.61
N VAL A 291 2.36 24.75 -10.26
CA VAL A 291 3.03 23.86 -11.23
C VAL A 291 2.01 22.93 -11.88
N PHE A 292 1.13 22.29 -11.13
CA PHE A 292 0.23 21.28 -11.69
C PHE A 292 -0.88 21.88 -12.54
N THR A 293 -1.26 23.15 -12.32
CA THR A 293 -2.18 23.87 -13.21
C THR A 293 -1.55 24.31 -14.55
N MET A 294 -0.24 24.11 -14.73
CA MET A 294 0.40 24.27 -16.05
C MET A 294 0.03 23.14 -17.02
N ILE A 295 -0.45 22.01 -16.54
CA ILE A 295 -0.98 20.92 -17.36
C ILE A 295 -2.30 21.40 -17.97
N PRO A 296 -2.46 21.45 -19.33
CA PRO A 296 -3.60 22.09 -19.98
C PRO A 296 -4.97 21.68 -19.41
N ALA A 297 -5.18 20.39 -19.21
CA ALA A 297 -6.42 19.87 -18.66
C ALA A 297 -6.66 20.23 -17.19
N LEU A 298 -5.64 20.67 -16.45
CA LEU A 298 -5.70 21.00 -15.04
C LEU A 298 -5.59 22.51 -14.76
N ARG A 299 -5.63 23.36 -15.80
CA ARG A 299 -5.46 24.83 -15.63
C ARG A 299 -6.43 25.47 -14.65
N ASN A 300 -7.62 24.91 -14.52
CA ASN A 300 -8.67 25.37 -13.61
C ASN A 300 -8.94 24.34 -12.50
N ALA A 301 -8.06 23.36 -12.27
CA ALA A 301 -8.30 22.28 -11.36
C ALA A 301 -8.52 22.75 -9.92
N GLN A 302 -9.58 22.23 -9.32
CA GLN A 302 -9.86 22.37 -7.89
C GLN A 302 -9.21 21.20 -7.16
N PHE A 303 -8.13 21.47 -6.43
CA PHE A 303 -7.48 20.48 -5.59
C PHE A 303 -8.29 20.25 -4.32
N LEU A 304 -8.82 19.04 -4.16
CA LEU A 304 -9.57 18.61 -2.99
C LEU A 304 -8.62 18.18 -1.86
N ARG A 305 -7.44 17.68 -2.24
CA ARG A 305 -6.33 17.34 -1.34
C ARG A 305 -5.01 17.61 -2.06
N TYR A 306 -4.07 18.22 -1.35
CA TYR A 306 -2.70 18.36 -1.83
C TYR A 306 -1.86 17.12 -1.46
N GLY A 307 -0.80 16.91 -2.20
CA GLY A 307 0.23 15.93 -1.86
C GLY A 307 0.98 16.34 -0.59
N VAL A 308 1.37 15.35 0.20
CA VAL A 308 2.17 15.53 1.42
C VAL A 308 3.18 14.40 1.55
N MET A 309 4.31 14.69 2.15
CA MET A 309 5.34 13.70 2.45
C MET A 309 5.30 13.31 3.92
N HIS A 310 5.56 12.04 4.19
CA HIS A 310 5.62 11.48 5.53
C HIS A 310 6.94 10.75 5.75
N ARG A 311 7.46 10.86 6.99
CA ARG A 311 8.56 10.02 7.43
C ARG A 311 8.00 8.70 7.95
N ASN A 312 8.37 7.62 7.31
CA ASN A 312 7.96 6.26 7.67
C ASN A 312 9.05 5.60 8.53
N THR A 313 8.63 4.86 9.53
CA THR A 313 9.52 4.07 10.38
C THR A 313 9.31 2.59 10.09
N TYR A 314 10.41 1.82 9.95
CA TYR A 314 10.37 0.37 9.82
C TYR A 314 11.47 -0.31 10.64
N LEU A 315 11.32 -1.60 10.87
CA LEU A 315 12.21 -2.41 11.69
C LEU A 315 13.30 -3.09 10.83
N ASP A 316 14.45 -3.35 11.39
CA ASP A 316 15.44 -4.30 10.84
C ASP A 316 14.91 -5.75 11.07
N SER A 317 13.81 -6.05 10.39
CA SER A 317 13.00 -7.26 10.62
C SER A 317 13.76 -8.57 10.50
N PRO A 318 14.72 -8.75 9.55
CA PRO A 318 15.47 -10.00 9.44
C PRO A 318 16.23 -10.40 10.71
N ARG A 319 16.66 -9.41 11.50
CA ARG A 319 17.32 -9.68 12.79
C ARG A 319 16.33 -9.91 13.92
N LEU A 320 15.17 -9.29 13.84
CA LEU A 320 14.21 -9.19 14.94
C LEU A 320 13.09 -10.22 14.86
N LEU A 321 12.54 -10.46 13.66
CA LEU A 321 11.29 -11.18 13.48
C LEU A 321 11.49 -12.59 12.91
N ASP A 322 10.64 -13.52 13.33
CA ASP A 322 10.45 -14.80 12.67
C ASP A 322 9.56 -14.65 11.42
N ARG A 323 9.39 -15.72 10.64
CA ARG A 323 8.58 -15.71 9.40
C ARG A 323 7.08 -15.45 9.63
N TYR A 324 6.63 -15.52 10.88
CA TYR A 324 5.26 -15.25 11.31
C TYR A 324 5.13 -13.87 11.95
N TYR A 325 6.15 -13.02 11.74
CA TYR A 325 6.22 -11.64 12.25
C TYR A 325 6.30 -11.51 13.77
N ARG A 326 6.61 -12.58 14.51
CA ARG A 326 6.80 -12.54 15.96
C ARG A 326 8.24 -12.15 16.30
N LEU A 327 8.40 -11.41 17.37
CA LEU A 327 9.71 -11.04 17.91
C LEU A 327 10.45 -12.29 18.40
N LYS A 328 11.60 -12.62 17.80
CA LYS A 328 12.40 -13.81 18.16
C LYS A 328 12.78 -13.86 19.64
N ALA A 329 13.10 -12.69 20.24
CA ALA A 329 13.49 -12.57 21.64
C ALA A 329 12.30 -12.69 22.61
N GLU A 330 11.08 -12.34 22.18
CA GLU A 330 9.87 -12.32 23.01
C GLU A 330 8.63 -12.62 22.15
N PRO A 331 8.33 -13.89 21.87
CA PRO A 331 7.30 -14.29 20.88
C PRO A 331 5.86 -13.89 21.21
N ARG A 332 5.56 -13.38 22.42
CA ARG A 332 4.26 -12.78 22.74
C ARG A 332 4.04 -11.44 22.00
N ILE A 333 5.12 -10.82 21.51
CA ILE A 333 5.06 -9.58 20.74
C ILE A 333 5.20 -9.93 19.26
N ALA A 334 4.22 -9.53 18.46
CA ALA A 334 4.27 -9.61 17.01
C ALA A 334 4.14 -8.20 16.41
N PHE A 335 4.60 -8.06 15.18
CA PHE A 335 4.47 -6.85 14.40
C PHE A 335 3.71 -7.15 13.10
N ALA A 336 3.03 -6.16 12.54
CA ALA A 336 2.39 -6.31 11.23
C ALA A 336 2.36 -4.98 10.46
N GLY A 337 2.20 -5.08 9.15
CA GLY A 337 2.13 -3.93 8.27
C GLY A 337 3.49 -3.40 7.84
N GLN A 338 3.47 -2.23 7.25
CA GLN A 338 4.61 -1.60 6.57
C GLN A 338 5.84 -1.43 7.49
N MET A 339 5.64 -1.27 8.79
CA MET A 339 6.73 -1.19 9.75
C MET A 339 7.61 -2.45 9.80
N THR A 340 7.13 -3.59 9.31
CA THR A 340 7.93 -4.83 9.21
C THR A 340 8.81 -4.89 7.95
N GLY A 341 8.81 -3.85 7.11
CA GLY A 341 9.54 -3.82 5.85
C GLY A 341 8.81 -4.48 4.68
N VAL A 342 7.54 -4.86 4.85
CA VAL A 342 6.67 -5.14 3.70
C VAL A 342 6.13 -3.81 3.17
N GLU A 343 6.30 -3.54 1.88
CA GLU A 343 5.87 -2.28 1.28
C GLU A 343 4.61 -2.49 0.44
N GLY A 344 3.56 -1.69 0.75
CA GLY A 344 2.29 -1.68 0.03
C GLY A 344 1.09 -2.13 0.87
N TYR A 345 -0.11 -1.76 0.42
CA TYR A 345 -1.37 -2.01 1.11
C TYR A 345 -1.71 -3.51 1.22
N VAL A 346 -1.51 -4.25 0.13
CA VAL A 346 -1.82 -5.69 0.07
C VAL A 346 -0.80 -6.50 0.88
N GLU A 347 0.47 -6.10 0.83
CA GLU A 347 1.55 -6.68 1.62
C GLU A 347 1.34 -6.42 3.12
N SER A 348 0.91 -5.21 3.48
CA SER A 348 0.54 -4.89 4.87
C SER A 348 -0.63 -5.76 5.36
N CYS A 349 -1.67 -5.92 4.53
CA CYS A 349 -2.77 -6.83 4.79
C CYS A 349 -2.26 -8.27 5.00
N ALA A 350 -1.42 -8.78 4.10
CA ALA A 350 -0.88 -10.15 4.16
C ALA A 350 -0.07 -10.41 5.43
N SER A 351 0.73 -9.43 5.87
CA SER A 351 1.46 -9.53 7.13
C SER A 351 0.53 -9.60 8.34
N GLY A 352 -0.52 -8.78 8.37
CA GLY A 352 -1.57 -8.81 9.40
C GLY A 352 -2.35 -10.13 9.40
N PHE A 353 -2.66 -10.63 8.21
CA PHE A 353 -3.29 -11.94 8.03
C PHE A 353 -2.45 -13.06 8.64
N LEU A 354 -1.18 -13.16 8.25
CA LEU A 354 -0.29 -14.22 8.70
C LEU A 354 -0.03 -14.12 10.20
N ALA A 355 0.25 -12.92 10.72
CA ALA A 355 0.43 -12.70 12.15
C ALA A 355 -0.81 -13.10 12.97
N GLY A 356 -2.02 -12.75 12.50
CA GLY A 356 -3.27 -13.09 13.18
C GLY A 356 -3.57 -14.58 13.17
N VAL A 357 -3.42 -15.24 12.01
CA VAL A 357 -3.64 -16.68 11.88
C VAL A 357 -2.69 -17.47 12.79
N GLU A 358 -1.40 -17.17 12.72
CA GLU A 358 -0.38 -17.92 13.45
C GLU A 358 -0.40 -17.67 14.95
N LEU A 359 -0.70 -16.44 15.38
CA LEU A 359 -0.86 -16.15 16.79
C LEU A 359 -2.09 -16.85 17.37
N ALA A 360 -3.21 -16.91 16.64
CA ALA A 360 -4.39 -17.66 17.05
C ALA A 360 -4.08 -19.16 17.21
N ARG A 361 -3.35 -19.74 16.26
CA ARG A 361 -2.91 -21.15 16.31
C ARG A 361 -2.01 -21.41 17.52
N HIS A 362 -1.03 -20.54 17.73
CA HIS A 362 -0.13 -20.63 18.90
C HIS A 362 -0.91 -20.62 20.21
N LEU A 363 -1.84 -19.69 20.38
CA LEU A 363 -2.66 -19.57 21.59
C LEU A 363 -3.60 -20.76 21.80
N ASN A 364 -4.01 -21.43 20.73
CA ASN A 364 -4.83 -22.63 20.77
C ASN A 364 -4.01 -23.94 20.83
N GLY A 365 -2.68 -23.85 21.01
CA GLY A 365 -1.78 -25.01 21.14
C GLY A 365 -1.60 -25.80 19.85
N GLN A 366 -1.84 -25.17 18.70
CA GLN A 366 -1.70 -25.79 17.39
C GLN A 366 -0.30 -25.53 16.79
N THR A 367 0.13 -26.42 15.92
CA THR A 367 1.39 -26.22 15.15
C THR A 367 1.24 -25.10 14.14
N PRO A 368 2.29 -24.28 13.91
CA PRO A 368 2.30 -23.28 12.84
C PRO A 368 2.04 -23.91 11.46
N ILE A 369 1.37 -23.16 10.58
CA ILE A 369 1.20 -23.57 9.19
C ILE A 369 2.48 -23.25 8.43
N ASP A 370 2.99 -24.20 7.69
CA ASP A 370 4.07 -23.93 6.75
C ASP A 370 3.49 -23.32 5.47
N PHE A 371 3.61 -21.98 5.33
CA PHE A 371 3.38 -21.30 4.07
C PHE A 371 4.66 -21.39 3.24
N PRO A 372 4.71 -22.24 2.19
CA PRO A 372 5.93 -22.43 1.41
C PRO A 372 6.39 -21.16 0.69
N ALA A 373 7.69 -21.09 0.39
CA ALA A 373 8.29 -19.98 -0.35
C ALA A 373 7.68 -19.77 -1.75
N GLU A 374 7.05 -20.79 -2.30
CA GLU A 374 6.33 -20.77 -3.56
C GLU A 374 5.03 -19.98 -3.51
N THR A 375 4.47 -19.72 -2.32
CA THR A 375 3.32 -18.83 -2.13
C THR A 375 3.78 -17.38 -1.93
N ALA A 376 2.99 -16.40 -2.34
CA ALA A 376 3.34 -15.00 -2.15
C ALA A 376 3.34 -14.61 -0.66
N ILE A 377 2.40 -15.13 0.13
CA ILE A 377 2.35 -14.93 1.59
C ILE A 377 3.59 -15.53 2.26
N GLY A 378 3.96 -16.76 1.92
CA GLY A 378 5.15 -17.43 2.47
C GLY A 378 6.44 -16.75 2.06
N ALA A 379 6.58 -16.33 0.81
CA ALA A 379 7.74 -15.59 0.30
C ALA A 379 7.96 -14.27 1.04
N LEU A 380 6.89 -13.51 1.34
CA LEU A 380 6.98 -12.28 2.14
C LEU A 380 7.43 -12.57 3.59
N GLY A 381 6.85 -13.58 4.25
CA GLY A 381 7.26 -13.97 5.60
C GLY A 381 8.72 -14.40 5.68
N LEU A 382 9.20 -15.13 4.67
CA LEU A 382 10.60 -15.51 4.57
C LEU A 382 11.51 -14.32 4.29
N TYR A 383 11.10 -13.38 3.44
CA TYR A 383 11.86 -12.17 3.16
C TYR A 383 12.12 -11.34 4.41
N VAL A 384 11.09 -11.06 5.21
CA VAL A 384 11.21 -10.25 6.43
C VAL A 384 11.96 -10.94 7.56
N SER A 385 12.16 -12.26 7.49
CA SER A 385 12.85 -13.05 8.53
C SER A 385 14.23 -13.56 8.12
N ASN A 386 14.67 -13.28 6.88
CA ASN A 386 15.92 -13.80 6.33
C ASN A 386 17.14 -13.00 6.82
N GLY A 387 17.79 -13.46 7.87
CA GLY A 387 18.98 -12.84 8.44
C GLY A 387 20.22 -12.78 7.52
N SER A 388 20.17 -13.36 6.31
CA SER A 388 21.24 -13.26 5.31
C SER A 388 21.18 -11.97 4.49
N VAL A 389 20.13 -11.17 4.62
CA VAL A 389 19.99 -9.87 3.95
C VAL A 389 20.85 -8.83 4.68
N GLY A 390 21.95 -8.41 4.04
CA GLY A 390 22.91 -7.50 4.65
C GLY A 390 22.42 -6.05 4.75
N ASP A 391 21.69 -5.58 3.76
CA ASP A 391 21.08 -4.24 3.70
C ASP A 391 19.58 -4.40 3.45
N PHE A 392 18.84 -4.53 4.55
CA PHE A 392 17.39 -4.77 4.50
C PHE A 392 16.66 -3.50 4.09
N GLN A 393 15.87 -3.59 3.04
CA GLN A 393 15.05 -2.49 2.52
C GLN A 393 13.59 -2.92 2.44
N PRO A 394 12.64 -2.00 2.67
CA PRO A 394 11.23 -2.26 2.42
C PRO A 394 11.00 -2.73 0.98
N MET A 395 10.15 -3.74 0.80
CA MET A 395 9.94 -4.33 -0.52
C MET A 395 8.48 -4.71 -0.78
N ASN A 396 8.03 -4.40 -2.01
CA ASN A 396 6.79 -4.94 -2.53
C ASN A 396 6.95 -6.41 -2.92
N ILE A 397 5.85 -7.18 -2.83
CA ILE A 397 5.83 -8.52 -3.41
C ILE A 397 6.22 -8.49 -4.88
N ASN A 398 7.13 -9.38 -5.27
CA ASN A 398 7.55 -9.56 -6.64
C ASN A 398 7.95 -11.02 -6.89
N PHE A 399 7.90 -11.46 -8.15
CA PHE A 399 8.26 -12.84 -8.50
C PHE A 399 9.74 -13.18 -8.30
N GLY A 400 10.59 -12.20 -8.00
CA GLY A 400 12.02 -12.44 -7.74
C GLY A 400 12.30 -13.10 -6.39
N ILE A 401 11.37 -12.96 -5.42
CA ILE A 401 11.48 -13.62 -4.11
C ILE A 401 10.74 -14.96 -4.03
N ILE A 402 10.01 -15.32 -5.08
CA ILE A 402 9.35 -16.62 -5.22
C ILE A 402 10.30 -17.56 -5.94
N PRO A 403 10.52 -18.79 -5.46
CA PRO A 403 11.40 -19.75 -6.10
C PRO A 403 11.06 -19.97 -7.58
N PRO A 404 12.08 -20.09 -8.47
CA PRO A 404 11.82 -20.28 -9.89
C PRO A 404 11.11 -21.61 -10.18
N LEU A 405 10.55 -21.73 -11.38
CA LEU A 405 10.07 -23.00 -11.90
C LEU A 405 11.26 -23.93 -12.18
N ASP A 406 11.04 -25.23 -12.09
CA ASP A 406 12.02 -26.28 -12.38
C ASP A 406 12.28 -26.46 -13.88
N HIS A 407 11.50 -25.78 -14.72
CA HIS A 407 11.60 -25.83 -16.18
C HIS A 407 11.58 -24.40 -16.77
N ARG A 408 11.98 -24.32 -18.06
CA ARG A 408 12.05 -23.04 -18.77
C ARG A 408 10.73 -22.71 -19.46
N VAL A 409 10.15 -21.54 -19.12
CA VAL A 409 8.96 -20.99 -19.78
C VAL A 409 9.34 -19.81 -20.67
N LYS A 410 8.83 -19.80 -21.90
CA LYS A 410 9.07 -18.71 -22.87
C LYS A 410 8.14 -17.53 -22.61
N GLY A 411 8.74 -16.37 -22.39
CA GLY A 411 8.02 -15.11 -22.16
C GLY A 411 7.71 -14.83 -20.68
N LYS A 412 8.01 -13.59 -20.24
CA LYS A 412 7.84 -13.17 -18.82
C LYS A 412 6.42 -13.37 -18.32
N ARG A 413 5.41 -13.02 -19.14
CA ARG A 413 4.00 -13.12 -18.77
C ARG A 413 3.58 -14.58 -18.51
N ASN A 414 3.95 -15.48 -19.41
CA ASN A 414 3.64 -16.90 -19.24
C ASN A 414 4.35 -17.50 -18.03
N LYS A 415 5.65 -17.17 -17.85
CA LYS A 415 6.41 -17.60 -16.67
C LYS A 415 5.73 -17.15 -15.37
N ASN A 416 5.30 -15.88 -15.30
CA ASN A 416 4.65 -15.36 -14.12
C ASN A 416 3.27 -16.02 -13.88
N ALA A 417 2.51 -16.30 -14.93
CA ALA A 417 1.24 -17.02 -14.83
C ALA A 417 1.42 -18.45 -14.28
N GLU A 418 2.45 -19.17 -14.71
CA GLU A 418 2.75 -20.50 -14.20
C GLU A 418 3.24 -20.48 -12.74
N LEU A 419 4.05 -19.49 -12.35
CA LEU A 419 4.42 -19.28 -10.95
C LEU A 419 3.19 -19.06 -10.07
N SER A 420 2.24 -18.25 -10.56
CA SER A 420 0.98 -18.00 -9.84
C SER A 420 0.11 -19.26 -9.76
N GLN A 421 0.03 -20.04 -10.85
CA GLN A 421 -0.72 -21.28 -10.85
C GLN A 421 -0.16 -22.27 -9.82
N ARG A 422 1.16 -22.48 -9.81
CA ARG A 422 1.85 -23.34 -8.83
C ARG A 422 1.54 -22.89 -7.39
N SER A 423 1.65 -21.58 -7.13
CA SER A 423 1.35 -21.03 -5.82
C SER A 423 -0.08 -21.34 -5.36
N LEU A 424 -1.06 -21.12 -6.24
CA LEU A 424 -2.46 -21.34 -5.92
C LEU A 424 -2.80 -22.83 -5.74
N GLU A 425 -2.14 -23.73 -6.43
CA GLU A 425 -2.25 -25.18 -6.22
C GLU A 425 -1.72 -25.60 -4.85
N ILE A 426 -0.56 -25.07 -4.44
CA ILE A 426 0.01 -25.30 -3.12
C ILE A 426 -0.92 -24.75 -2.04
N LEU A 427 -1.46 -23.54 -2.24
CA LEU A 427 -2.37 -22.92 -1.30
C LEU A 427 -3.64 -23.75 -1.08
N GLU A 428 -4.22 -24.33 -2.11
CA GLU A 428 -5.39 -25.23 -1.97
C GLU A 428 -5.08 -26.44 -1.08
N GLY A 429 -3.83 -26.92 -1.09
CA GLY A 429 -3.38 -28.02 -0.23
C GLY A 429 -3.38 -27.68 1.26
N ILE A 430 -3.12 -26.44 1.64
CA ILE A 430 -3.08 -25.97 3.04
C ILE A 430 -4.32 -25.18 3.47
N LYS A 431 -5.20 -24.86 2.53
CA LYS A 431 -6.34 -23.96 2.73
C LYS A 431 -7.26 -24.39 3.89
N GLN A 432 -7.58 -25.67 3.99
CA GLN A 432 -8.48 -26.18 5.04
C GLN A 432 -7.87 -26.00 6.42
N GLU A 433 -6.56 -26.14 6.53
CA GLU A 433 -5.82 -25.90 7.75
C GLU A 433 -5.77 -24.43 8.13
N VAL A 434 -5.61 -23.53 7.12
CA VAL A 434 -5.64 -22.07 7.32
C VAL A 434 -7.02 -21.57 7.72
N LEU A 435 -8.07 -22.08 7.06
CA LEU A 435 -9.46 -21.67 7.30
C LEU A 435 -10.09 -22.31 8.53
N TRP A 436 -9.32 -23.09 9.26
CA TRP A 436 -9.81 -23.68 10.50
C TRP A 436 -10.40 -22.58 11.42
N THR A 437 -11.62 -22.80 11.89
CA THR A 437 -12.42 -21.93 12.77
C THR A 437 -12.88 -22.70 14.02
#